data_cf520abadba4bc5c296b45d291d73e04
#
_entry.id   cf520abadba4bc5c296b45d291d73e04
#
_cell.length_a   1.000
_cell.length_b   1.000
_cell.length_c   1.000
_cell.angle_alpha   90.00
_cell.angle_beta   90.00
_cell.angle_gamma   90.00
#
_symmetry.space_group_name_H-M   'P 1'
#
loop_
_entity.id
_entity.type
_entity.pdbx_description
1 polymer ?
#
loop_
_entity_poly.entity_id
_entity_poly.type
_entity_poly.pdbx_seq_one_letter_code
_entity_poly.pdbx_strand_id
1 'polypeptide(L)'
;IALGTIVSSLFAKVLIAKKVEENPKRLINSATKLTFLIGLALGVVSVVGARPILYLLGARQQVLELSIIYLSLVGGLIVLLALMTTFGAFLRADGNTKTPMWASFFASLLNLILSIVFIFVFHLGVLGTALGAVIARFIGTLFLYYKLKDKRPDFRFYKEKLDHQLIKLSLPATGER
;
A
#
# COMPACT_ATOMS: atom_id res chain seq x y z
N ILE A 1 9.91 -1.86 2.42
CA ILE A 1 9.05 -2.90 1.79
C ILE A 1 8.51 -3.86 2.86
N ALA A 2 9.36 -4.36 3.79
CA ALA A 2 8.94 -5.31 4.82
C ALA A 2 7.84 -4.78 5.77
N LEU A 3 7.89 -3.53 6.21
CA LEU A 3 6.90 -2.96 7.12
C LEU A 3 5.50 -2.87 6.50
N GLY A 4 5.38 -2.47 5.23
CA GLY A 4 4.10 -2.41 4.53
C GLY A 4 3.47 -3.80 4.32
N THR A 5 4.28 -4.82 4.05
CA THR A 5 3.82 -6.20 3.92
C THR A 5 3.48 -6.84 5.27
N ILE A 6 4.19 -6.51 6.33
CA ILE A 6 3.89 -6.98 7.69
C ILE A 6 2.57 -6.38 8.17
N VAL A 7 2.37 -5.07 8.01
CA VAL A 7 1.12 -4.40 8.39
C VAL A 7 -0.06 -4.95 7.59
N SER A 8 0.09 -5.14 6.28
CA SER A 8 -0.99 -5.69 5.44
C SER A 8 -1.27 -7.17 5.72
N SER A 9 -0.25 -7.97 6.04
CA SER A 9 -0.42 -9.41 6.36
C SER A 9 -1.01 -9.62 7.76
N LEU A 10 -0.62 -8.84 8.74
CA LEU A 10 -1.25 -8.82 10.06
C LEU A 10 -2.71 -8.38 9.96
N PHE A 11 -2.97 -7.35 9.17
CA PHE A 11 -4.32 -6.87 8.90
C PHE A 11 -5.19 -7.94 8.21
N ALA A 12 -4.67 -8.58 7.16
CA ALA A 12 -5.36 -9.66 6.47
C ALA A 12 -5.65 -10.84 7.40
N LYS A 13 -4.71 -11.23 8.26
CA LYS A 13 -4.90 -12.33 9.23
C LYS A 13 -5.93 -12.00 10.30
N VAL A 14 -5.91 -10.79 10.84
CA VAL A 14 -6.89 -10.34 11.85
C VAL A 14 -8.29 -10.23 11.26
N LEU A 15 -8.40 -9.78 10.02
CA LEU A 15 -9.68 -9.65 9.30
C LEU A 15 -10.29 -11.00 8.93
N ILE A 16 -9.47 -11.97 8.55
CA ILE A 16 -9.94 -13.30 8.12
C ILE A 16 -10.31 -14.17 9.33
N ALA A 17 -9.62 -14.01 10.47
CA ALA A 17 -9.72 -14.97 11.55
C ALA A 17 -10.97 -14.84 12.45
N LYS A 18 -11.68 -13.70 12.49
CA LYS A 18 -12.67 -13.52 13.57
C LYS A 18 -14.04 -12.92 13.23
N LYS A 19 -14.33 -12.37 12.05
CA LYS A 19 -15.63 -11.72 11.79
C LYS A 19 -16.14 -11.68 10.34
N VAL A 20 -15.79 -12.65 9.52
CA VAL A 20 -16.31 -12.75 8.14
C VAL A 20 -17.83 -13.02 8.13
N GLU A 21 -18.40 -13.50 9.23
CA GLU A 21 -19.80 -13.94 9.28
C GLU A 21 -20.84 -12.83 9.50
N GLU A 22 -20.52 -11.75 10.23
CA GLU A 22 -21.59 -10.82 10.64
C GLU A 22 -21.86 -9.63 9.70
N ASN A 23 -20.85 -9.06 9.02
CA ASN A 23 -21.08 -7.99 8.03
C ASN A 23 -19.83 -7.73 7.14
N PRO A 24 -19.66 -8.47 6.05
CA PRO A 24 -18.47 -8.35 5.19
C PRO A 24 -18.30 -6.94 4.58
N LYS A 25 -19.40 -6.21 4.39
CA LYS A 25 -19.38 -4.84 3.81
C LYS A 25 -18.73 -3.83 4.75
N ARG A 26 -19.10 -3.82 6.03
CA ARG A 26 -18.51 -2.92 7.04
C ARG A 26 -17.05 -3.21 7.23
N LEU A 27 -16.69 -4.48 7.25
CA LEU A 27 -15.33 -4.93 7.43
C LEU A 27 -14.39 -4.41 6.33
N ILE A 28 -14.78 -4.57 5.06
CA ILE A 28 -13.99 -4.13 3.90
C ILE A 28 -13.81 -2.61 3.90
N ASN A 29 -14.90 -1.86 4.15
CA ASN A 29 -14.85 -0.40 4.15
C ASN A 29 -13.98 0.14 5.30
N SER A 30 -14.13 -0.41 6.50
CA SER A 30 -13.35 0.00 7.68
C SER A 30 -11.88 -0.37 7.54
N ALA A 31 -11.58 -1.55 7.02
CA ALA A 31 -10.21 -1.99 6.76
C ALA A 31 -9.53 -1.12 5.71
N THR A 32 -10.24 -0.78 4.64
CA THR A 32 -9.69 0.10 3.60
C THR A 32 -9.39 1.50 4.15
N LYS A 33 -10.29 2.07 4.97
CA LYS A 33 -10.06 3.36 5.63
C LYS A 33 -8.87 3.32 6.57
N LEU A 34 -8.77 2.28 7.38
CA LEU A 34 -7.66 2.13 8.33
C LEU A 34 -6.34 1.94 7.59
N THR A 35 -6.31 1.14 6.52
CA THR A 35 -5.14 0.99 5.65
C THR A 35 -4.74 2.32 5.02
N PHE A 36 -5.72 3.11 4.58
CA PHE A 36 -5.46 4.44 4.02
C PHE A 36 -4.85 5.38 5.07
N LEU A 37 -5.42 5.44 6.27
CA LEU A 37 -4.90 6.29 7.36
C LEU A 37 -3.49 5.88 7.80
N ILE A 38 -3.26 4.58 8.01
CA ILE A 38 -1.93 4.07 8.38
C ILE A 38 -0.93 4.30 7.25
N GLY A 39 -1.32 4.03 6.01
CA GLY A 39 -0.48 4.27 4.83
C GLY A 39 -0.13 5.74 4.67
N LEU A 40 -1.08 6.65 4.92
CA LEU A 40 -0.86 8.09 4.90
C LEU A 40 0.09 8.52 6.02
N ALA A 41 -0.13 8.04 7.25
CA ALA A 41 0.74 8.34 8.39
C ALA A 41 2.19 7.88 8.12
N LEU A 42 2.37 6.65 7.65
CA LEU A 42 3.69 6.13 7.26
C LEU A 42 4.30 6.89 6.10
N GLY A 43 3.48 7.32 5.14
CA GLY A 43 3.91 8.18 4.03
C GLY A 43 4.47 9.51 4.54
N VAL A 44 3.73 10.19 5.42
CA VAL A 44 4.19 11.45 6.05
C VAL A 44 5.48 11.24 6.84
N VAL A 45 5.56 10.18 7.65
CA VAL A 45 6.78 9.83 8.40
C VAL A 45 7.94 9.58 7.45
N SER A 46 7.72 8.90 6.32
CA SER A 46 8.76 8.66 5.32
C SER A 46 9.26 9.93 4.66
N VAL A 47 8.37 10.88 4.38
CA VAL A 47 8.75 12.18 3.77
C VAL A 47 9.51 13.04 4.77
N VAL A 48 8.95 13.24 5.97
CA VAL A 48 9.54 14.09 7.01
C VAL A 48 10.82 13.47 7.57
N GLY A 49 10.81 12.15 7.77
CA GLY A 49 11.94 11.38 8.29
C GLY A 49 13.00 11.01 7.27
N ALA A 50 12.82 11.31 5.98
CA ALA A 50 13.74 10.89 4.93
C ALA A 50 15.19 11.32 5.21
N ARG A 51 15.38 12.60 5.53
CA ARG A 51 16.73 13.17 5.77
C ARG A 51 17.44 12.57 7.00
N PRO A 52 16.84 12.57 8.20
CA PRO A 52 17.50 12.00 9.37
C PRO A 52 17.73 10.49 9.26
N ILE A 53 16.78 9.74 8.68
CA ILE A 53 16.91 8.30 8.50
C ILE A 53 18.07 7.98 7.57
N LEU A 54 18.16 8.64 6.41
CA LEU A 54 19.21 8.40 5.44
C LEU A 54 20.57 8.84 5.95
N TYR A 55 20.62 9.92 6.73
CA TYR A 55 21.86 10.38 7.35
C TYR A 55 22.40 9.36 8.38
N LEU A 56 21.52 8.79 9.20
CA LEU A 56 21.85 7.71 10.14
C LEU A 56 22.31 6.43 9.44
N LEU A 57 21.77 6.13 8.25
CA LEU A 57 22.17 5.00 7.41
C LEU A 57 23.51 5.24 6.68
N GLY A 58 24.16 6.40 6.90
CA GLY A 58 25.47 6.69 6.35
C GLY A 58 25.46 7.32 4.95
N ALA A 59 24.30 7.70 4.41
CA ALA A 59 24.24 8.42 3.15
C ALA A 59 24.86 9.81 3.28
N ARG A 60 25.73 10.19 2.35
CA ARG A 60 26.50 11.45 2.37
C ARG A 60 26.42 12.13 1.00
N GLN A 61 26.54 13.47 1.03
CA GLN A 61 26.64 14.33 -0.16
C GLN A 61 25.57 14.02 -1.22
N GLN A 62 25.96 13.81 -2.44
CA GLN A 62 25.11 13.60 -3.61
C GLN A 62 24.18 12.37 -3.48
N VAL A 63 24.67 11.30 -2.83
CA VAL A 63 23.86 10.11 -2.56
C VAL A 63 22.72 10.42 -1.61
N LEU A 64 22.95 11.26 -0.61
CA LEU A 64 21.92 11.68 0.36
C LEU A 64 20.78 12.42 -0.34
N GLU A 65 21.09 13.39 -1.19
CA GLU A 65 20.06 14.18 -1.88
C GLU A 65 19.21 13.35 -2.84
N LEU A 66 19.83 12.51 -3.66
CA LEU A 66 19.11 11.60 -4.56
C LEU A 66 18.25 10.60 -3.79
N SER A 67 18.75 10.09 -2.68
CA SER A 67 18.02 9.14 -1.83
C SER A 67 16.84 9.81 -1.11
N ILE A 68 16.96 11.06 -0.69
CA ILE A 68 15.85 11.82 -0.10
C ILE A 68 14.72 11.97 -1.12
N ILE A 69 15.03 12.37 -2.34
CA ILE A 69 14.03 12.51 -3.41
C ILE A 69 13.31 11.19 -3.68
N TYR A 70 14.09 10.11 -3.82
CA TYR A 70 13.53 8.78 -4.03
C TYR A 70 12.64 8.31 -2.87
N LEU A 71 13.14 8.42 -1.64
CA LEU A 71 12.41 7.99 -0.45
C LEU A 71 11.17 8.84 -0.20
N SER A 72 11.22 10.13 -0.46
CA SER A 72 10.06 11.03 -0.33
C SER A 72 8.99 10.71 -1.35
N LEU A 73 9.36 10.46 -2.61
CA LEU A 73 8.41 10.09 -3.67
C LEU A 73 7.79 8.71 -3.43
N VAL A 74 8.62 7.69 -3.25
CA VAL A 74 8.15 6.31 -3.09
C VAL A 74 7.55 6.07 -1.71
N GLY A 75 8.15 6.66 -0.67
CA GLY A 75 7.68 6.56 0.70
C GLY A 75 6.40 7.35 0.93
N GLY A 76 6.29 8.57 0.37
CA GLY A 76 5.07 9.38 0.46
C GLY A 76 3.84 8.69 -0.14
N LEU A 77 4.05 7.81 -1.12
CA LEU A 77 2.99 7.06 -1.79
C LEU A 77 2.89 5.59 -1.33
N ILE A 78 3.45 5.27 -0.16
CA ILE A 78 3.33 3.92 0.44
C ILE A 78 1.86 3.51 0.65
N VAL A 79 0.96 4.49 0.77
CA VAL A 79 -0.48 4.28 0.82
C VAL A 79 -1.02 3.51 -0.38
N LEU A 80 -0.49 3.75 -1.58
CA LEU A 80 -0.89 3.02 -2.79
C LEU A 80 -0.51 1.54 -2.71
N LEU A 81 0.67 1.25 -2.19
CA LEU A 81 1.11 -0.13 -1.98
C LEU A 81 0.23 -0.83 -0.93
N ALA A 82 -0.09 -0.15 0.16
CA ALA A 82 -0.95 -0.67 1.21
C ALA A 82 -2.38 -0.94 0.70
N LEU A 83 -2.95 -0.03 -0.08
CA LEU A 83 -4.26 -0.22 -0.72
C LEU A 83 -4.26 -1.37 -1.72
N MET A 84 -3.25 -1.46 -2.58
CA MET A 84 -3.11 -2.53 -3.56
C MET A 84 -3.07 -3.91 -2.88
N THR A 85 -2.31 -4.05 -1.79
CA THR A 85 -2.23 -5.29 -1.02
C THR A 85 -3.54 -5.61 -0.31
N THR A 86 -4.25 -4.61 0.22
CA THR A 86 -5.55 -4.76 0.88
C THR A 86 -6.63 -5.20 -0.10
N PHE A 87 -6.76 -4.53 -1.25
CA PHE A 87 -7.71 -4.95 -2.28
C PHE A 87 -7.41 -6.35 -2.83
N GLY A 88 -6.12 -6.66 -3.01
CA GLY A 88 -5.70 -8.00 -3.38
C GLY A 88 -6.04 -9.06 -2.32
N ALA A 89 -5.95 -8.73 -1.03
CA ALA A 89 -6.33 -9.63 0.05
C ALA A 89 -7.84 -9.91 0.06
N PHE A 90 -8.69 -8.90 -0.17
CA PHE A 90 -10.14 -9.10 -0.27
C PHE A 90 -10.53 -9.95 -1.47
N LEU A 91 -9.93 -9.73 -2.64
CA LEU A 91 -10.17 -10.56 -3.82
C LEU A 91 -9.75 -12.02 -3.60
N ARG A 92 -8.65 -12.26 -2.88
CA ARG A 92 -8.22 -13.62 -2.49
C ARG A 92 -9.18 -14.25 -1.50
N ALA A 93 -9.69 -13.50 -0.54
CA ALA A 93 -10.70 -13.99 0.40
C ALA A 93 -12.02 -14.38 -0.30
N ASP A 94 -12.36 -13.70 -1.41
CA ASP A 94 -13.48 -14.05 -2.29
C ASP A 94 -13.17 -15.22 -3.26
N GLY A 95 -12.07 -15.94 -3.05
CA GLY A 95 -11.64 -17.08 -3.89
C GLY A 95 -10.96 -16.67 -5.22
N ASN A 96 -10.83 -15.39 -5.49
CA ASN A 96 -10.19 -14.89 -6.70
C ASN A 96 -8.70 -14.59 -6.46
N THR A 97 -7.86 -15.61 -6.55
CA THR A 97 -6.39 -15.46 -6.38
C THR A 97 -5.70 -15.01 -7.66
N LYS A 98 -6.30 -15.30 -8.82
CA LYS A 98 -5.70 -15.01 -10.15
C LYS A 98 -5.62 -13.50 -10.41
N THR A 99 -6.67 -12.74 -10.13
CA THR A 99 -6.72 -11.30 -10.40
C THR A 99 -5.63 -10.51 -9.66
N PRO A 100 -5.43 -10.66 -8.32
CA PRO A 100 -4.33 -9.97 -7.63
C PRO A 100 -2.94 -10.39 -8.09
N MET A 101 -2.78 -11.67 -8.47
CA MET A 101 -1.51 -12.16 -9.01
C MET A 101 -1.17 -11.46 -10.33
N TRP A 102 -2.10 -11.45 -11.29
CA TRP A 102 -1.90 -10.78 -12.57
C TRP A 102 -1.73 -9.26 -12.41
N ALA A 103 -2.49 -8.63 -11.51
CA ALA A 103 -2.34 -7.20 -11.21
C ALA A 103 -0.93 -6.87 -10.72
N SER A 104 -0.39 -7.68 -9.81
CA SER A 104 0.98 -7.50 -9.29
C SER A 104 2.04 -7.74 -10.36
N PHE A 105 1.84 -8.76 -11.19
CA PHE A 105 2.76 -9.08 -12.30
C PHE A 105 2.81 -7.93 -13.32
N PHE A 106 1.65 -7.47 -13.79
CA PHE A 106 1.59 -6.36 -14.75
C PHE A 106 2.07 -5.04 -14.16
N ALA A 107 1.78 -4.76 -12.88
CA ALA A 107 2.31 -3.57 -12.22
C ALA A 107 3.85 -3.61 -12.13
N SER A 108 4.44 -4.77 -11.85
CA SER A 108 5.90 -4.93 -11.82
C SER A 108 6.53 -4.79 -13.21
N LEU A 109 5.89 -5.38 -14.22
CA LEU A 109 6.34 -5.27 -15.62
C LEU A 109 6.25 -3.81 -16.10
N LEU A 110 5.14 -3.14 -15.81
CA LEU A 110 4.93 -1.73 -16.14
C LEU A 110 5.97 -0.84 -15.44
N ASN A 111 6.25 -1.09 -14.16
CA ASN A 111 7.29 -0.39 -13.43
C ASN A 111 8.66 -0.54 -14.11
N LEU A 112 9.01 -1.76 -14.53
CA LEU A 112 10.27 -2.01 -15.23
C LEU A 112 10.35 -1.21 -16.55
N ILE A 113 9.30 -1.29 -17.38
CA ILE A 113 9.24 -0.59 -18.66
C ILE A 113 9.32 0.93 -18.46
N LEU A 114 8.50 1.48 -17.56
CA LEU A 114 8.49 2.91 -17.28
C LEU A 114 9.84 3.39 -16.72
N SER A 115 10.48 2.61 -15.86
CA SER A 115 11.80 2.94 -15.32
C SER A 115 12.84 3.00 -16.43
N ILE A 116 12.85 2.06 -17.37
CA ILE A 116 13.76 2.06 -18.52
C ILE A 116 13.50 3.32 -19.38
N VAL A 117 12.25 3.60 -19.71
CA VAL A 117 11.89 4.78 -20.53
C VAL A 117 12.30 6.06 -19.82
N PHE A 118 11.99 6.22 -18.54
CA PHE A 118 12.33 7.44 -17.81
C PHE A 118 13.83 7.64 -17.60
N ILE A 119 14.59 6.56 -17.45
CA ILE A 119 16.05 6.65 -17.32
C ILE A 119 16.71 6.97 -18.65
N PHE A 120 16.40 6.22 -19.71
CA PHE A 120 17.15 6.26 -20.97
C PHE A 120 16.59 7.28 -21.97
N VAL A 121 15.27 7.48 -22.04
CA VAL A 121 14.66 8.42 -22.97
C VAL A 121 14.56 9.82 -22.38
N PHE A 122 14.10 9.92 -21.12
CA PHE A 122 13.92 11.21 -20.45
C PHE A 122 15.12 11.64 -19.61
N HIS A 123 16.13 10.80 -19.49
CA HIS A 123 17.37 11.06 -18.73
C HIS A 123 17.12 11.49 -17.26
N LEU A 124 16.04 11.00 -16.64
CA LEU A 124 15.63 11.37 -15.28
C LEU A 124 16.42 10.64 -14.17
N GLY A 125 17.29 9.68 -14.52
CA GLY A 125 18.08 8.93 -13.55
C GLY A 125 17.23 8.29 -12.44
N VAL A 126 17.59 8.54 -11.18
CA VAL A 126 16.90 7.99 -9.98
C VAL A 126 15.44 8.46 -9.89
N LEU A 127 15.15 9.69 -10.32
CA LEU A 127 13.76 10.19 -10.39
C LEU A 127 12.90 9.35 -11.32
N GLY A 128 13.46 8.91 -12.43
CA GLY A 128 12.75 8.05 -13.39
C GLY A 128 12.29 6.74 -12.78
N THR A 129 13.14 6.08 -11.98
CA THR A 129 12.76 4.84 -11.29
C THR A 129 11.65 5.08 -10.26
N ALA A 130 11.72 6.18 -9.51
CA ALA A 130 10.70 6.55 -8.54
C ALA A 130 9.35 6.82 -9.20
N LEU A 131 9.33 7.60 -10.28
CA LEU A 131 8.10 7.90 -11.05
C LEU A 131 7.51 6.63 -11.67
N GLY A 132 8.33 5.77 -12.26
CA GLY A 132 7.89 4.50 -12.80
C GLY A 132 7.20 3.62 -11.74
N ALA A 133 7.80 3.53 -10.56
CA ALA A 133 7.23 2.78 -9.45
C ALA A 133 5.89 3.35 -8.96
N VAL A 134 5.77 4.67 -8.87
CA VAL A 134 4.55 5.36 -8.44
C VAL A 134 3.42 5.14 -9.43
N ILE A 135 3.67 5.37 -10.72
CA ILE A 135 2.67 5.22 -11.78
C ILE A 135 2.20 3.76 -11.86
N ALA A 136 3.11 2.80 -11.84
CA ALA A 136 2.77 1.39 -11.90
C ALA A 136 1.90 0.94 -10.70
N ARG A 137 2.23 1.40 -9.49
CA ARG A 137 1.43 1.11 -8.29
C ARG A 137 0.06 1.79 -8.33
N PHE A 138 -0.01 3.01 -8.81
CA PHE A 138 -1.28 3.72 -8.99
C PHE A 138 -2.22 2.95 -9.93
N ILE A 139 -1.72 2.56 -11.10
CA ILE A 139 -2.48 1.79 -12.09
C ILE A 139 -2.90 0.43 -11.52
N GLY A 140 -1.99 -0.29 -10.86
CA GLY A 140 -2.28 -1.57 -10.22
C GLY A 140 -3.36 -1.45 -9.12
N THR A 141 -3.28 -0.42 -8.29
CA THR A 141 -4.28 -0.14 -7.24
C THR A 141 -5.64 0.19 -7.84
N LEU A 142 -5.66 1.01 -8.87
CA LEU A 142 -6.89 1.41 -9.57
C LEU A 142 -7.56 0.19 -10.24
N PHE A 143 -6.77 -0.66 -10.88
CA PHE A 143 -7.27 -1.90 -11.48
C PHE A 143 -7.92 -2.83 -10.45
N LEU A 144 -7.25 -3.06 -9.30
CA LEU A 144 -7.82 -3.90 -8.24
C LEU A 144 -9.05 -3.26 -7.59
N TYR A 145 -9.08 -1.93 -7.46
CA TYR A 145 -10.26 -1.21 -6.99
C TYR A 145 -11.47 -1.43 -7.90
N TYR A 146 -11.30 -1.30 -9.22
CA TYR A 146 -12.39 -1.55 -10.17
C TYR A 146 -12.86 -3.01 -10.14
N LYS A 147 -11.94 -3.96 -10.06
CA LYS A 147 -12.29 -5.38 -9.95
C LYS A 147 -13.00 -5.74 -8.64
N LEU A 148 -12.63 -5.10 -7.55
CA LEU A 148 -13.32 -5.25 -6.26
C LEU A 148 -14.72 -4.65 -6.32
N LYS A 149 -14.86 -3.46 -6.90
CA LYS A 149 -16.14 -2.78 -7.07
C LYS A 149 -17.10 -3.53 -8.00
N ASP A 150 -16.60 -4.14 -9.06
CA ASP A 150 -17.37 -4.98 -9.98
C ASP A 150 -17.99 -6.19 -9.26
N LYS A 151 -17.21 -6.86 -8.40
CA LYS A 151 -17.70 -7.96 -7.57
C LYS A 151 -18.60 -7.54 -6.41
N ARG A 152 -18.40 -6.32 -5.91
CA ARG A 152 -19.11 -5.76 -4.75
C ARG A 152 -19.55 -4.33 -5.04
N PRO A 153 -20.68 -4.13 -5.74
CA PRO A 153 -21.18 -2.79 -6.13
C PRO A 153 -21.49 -1.90 -4.92
N ASP A 154 -21.75 -2.51 -3.76
CA ASP A 154 -21.98 -1.80 -2.49
C ASP A 154 -20.69 -1.26 -1.82
N PHE A 155 -19.52 -1.54 -2.38
CA PHE A 155 -18.26 -1.02 -1.87
C PHE A 155 -18.20 0.50 -2.08
N ARG A 156 -18.25 1.25 -0.96
CA ARG A 156 -18.12 2.72 -0.95
C ARG A 156 -16.99 3.13 0.00
N PHE A 157 -15.93 3.68 -0.55
CA PHE A 157 -14.72 4.09 0.16
C PHE A 157 -14.98 5.08 1.32
N TYR A 158 -16.09 5.84 1.29
CA TYR A 158 -16.26 7.02 2.17
C TYR A 158 -17.44 6.97 3.16
N LYS A 159 -18.40 6.09 3.04
CA LYS A 159 -19.73 6.29 3.67
C LYS A 159 -19.97 5.71 5.08
N GLU A 160 -19.01 4.98 5.68
CA GLU A 160 -19.21 4.39 7.02
C GLU A 160 -18.24 4.95 8.08
N LYS A 161 -18.76 5.11 9.31
CA LYS A 161 -17.95 5.51 10.48
C LYS A 161 -16.92 4.42 10.78
N LEU A 162 -15.71 4.83 11.18
CA LEU A 162 -14.64 3.93 11.61
C LEU A 162 -15.14 3.12 12.81
N ASP A 163 -15.11 1.80 12.70
CA ASP A 163 -15.51 0.93 13.79
C ASP A 163 -14.36 0.87 14.81
N HIS A 164 -14.58 1.45 16.01
CA HIS A 164 -13.63 1.49 17.10
C HIS A 164 -13.17 0.11 17.56
N GLN A 165 -13.97 -0.92 17.33
CA GLN A 165 -13.64 -2.31 17.66
C GLN A 165 -12.49 -2.84 16.78
N LEU A 166 -12.36 -2.38 15.54
CA LEU A 166 -11.28 -2.79 14.64
C LEU A 166 -9.94 -2.19 15.06
N ILE A 167 -9.94 -1.00 15.64
CA ILE A 167 -8.72 -0.37 16.17
C ILE A 167 -8.19 -1.17 17.38
N LYS A 168 -9.09 -1.60 18.29
CA LYS A 168 -8.73 -2.45 19.43
C LYS A 168 -8.20 -3.83 19.02
N LEU A 169 -8.70 -4.39 17.93
CA LEU A 169 -8.28 -5.70 17.41
C LEU A 169 -6.97 -5.64 16.62
N SER A 170 -6.58 -4.47 16.12
CA SER A 170 -5.32 -4.27 15.39
C SER A 170 -4.12 -4.04 16.33
N LEU A 171 -4.37 -3.67 17.58
CA LEU A 171 -3.33 -3.64 18.63
C LEU A 171 -3.01 -5.09 19.03
N PRO A 172 -1.73 -5.51 19.03
CA PRO A 172 -1.38 -6.82 19.53
C PRO A 172 -1.86 -6.92 20.98
N ALA A 173 -2.57 -8.00 21.31
CA ALA A 173 -2.98 -8.32 22.67
C ALA A 173 -1.73 -8.64 23.53
N THR A 174 -0.94 -7.61 23.80
CA THR A 174 0.14 -7.62 24.76
C THR A 174 -0.46 -7.18 26.10
N GLY A 175 -1.08 -8.09 26.81
CA GLY A 175 -1.51 -7.77 28.16
C GLY A 175 -2.67 -8.55 28.76
N GLU A 176 -2.85 -9.80 28.40
CA GLU A 176 -3.64 -10.70 29.25
C GLU A 176 -2.79 -11.94 29.54
N ARG A 177 -2.07 -11.87 30.63
CA ARG A 177 -1.69 -13.00 31.47
C ARG A 177 -2.43 -12.86 32.79
#